data_0a992a84b2ff9aa9329f5ad1ad854f72
#
_entry.id   0a992a84b2ff9aa9329f5ad1ad854f72
#
_cell.length_a   1.000
_cell.length_b   1.000
_cell.length_c   1.000
_cell.angle_alpha   90.00
_cell.angle_beta   90.00
_cell.angle_gamma   90.00
#
_symmetry.space_group_name_H-M   'P 1'
#
loop_
_entity.id
_entity.type
_entity.pdbx_description
1 polymer ?
#
loop_
_entity_poly.entity_id
_entity_poly.type
_entity_poly.pdbx_seq_one_letter_code
_entity_poly.pdbx_strand_id
1 'polypeptide(L)'
;LTDLDQRGLLDETLVIWAGEFGRLPVAQKGGKPGRDHNPHCFTAWLAGGGVKGGVSYGESDEVGHKAAVDKVHVNDFHATILHLLGFDHLRLTYRYGGRDFRLTDVAGKVIAPILA
;
A
#
# COMPACT_ATOMS: atom_id res chain seq x y z
N LEU A 1 4.63 8.74 15.87
CA LEU A 1 4.10 9.89 15.14
C LEU A 1 4.23 11.18 15.93
N THR A 2 3.84 11.19 17.19
CA THR A 2 3.86 12.37 18.05
C THR A 2 5.20 13.12 18.01
N ASP A 3 6.33 12.42 18.04
CA ASP A 3 7.66 13.04 17.95
C ASP A 3 7.89 13.71 16.58
N LEU A 4 7.51 13.06 15.48
CA LEU A 4 7.61 13.66 14.13
C LEU A 4 6.72 14.90 14.00
N ASP A 5 5.50 14.83 14.50
CA ASP A 5 4.54 15.93 14.46
C ASP A 5 5.04 17.13 15.30
N GLN A 6 5.45 16.90 16.55
CA GLN A 6 5.98 17.93 17.44
C GLN A 6 7.24 18.62 16.90
N ARG A 7 8.02 17.92 16.09
CA ARG A 7 9.24 18.44 15.47
C ARG A 7 8.99 19.06 14.09
N GLY A 8 7.76 19.05 13.60
CA GLY A 8 7.40 19.56 12.27
C GLY A 8 7.98 18.72 11.13
N LEU A 9 8.29 17.44 11.38
CA LEU A 9 8.89 16.54 10.39
C LEU A 9 7.84 15.66 9.69
N LEU A 10 6.62 15.57 10.21
CA LEU A 10 5.60 14.67 9.69
C LEU A 10 5.14 15.06 8.26
N ASP A 11 5.09 16.36 7.96
CA ASP A 11 4.69 16.84 6.64
C ASP A 11 5.64 16.42 5.52
N GLU A 12 6.93 16.23 5.86
CA GLU A 12 7.97 15.83 4.90
C GLU A 12 8.38 14.35 5.05
N THR A 13 7.73 13.60 5.95
CA THR A 13 8.05 12.20 6.23
C THR A 13 6.85 11.30 5.95
N LEU A 14 6.95 10.47 4.91
CA LEU A 14 5.96 9.42 4.67
C LEU A 14 6.17 8.25 5.63
N VAL A 15 5.20 8.03 6.51
CA VAL A 15 5.19 6.89 7.43
C VAL A 15 4.24 5.83 6.90
N ILE A 16 4.73 4.60 6.77
CA ILE A 16 3.97 3.46 6.26
C ILE A 16 4.00 2.35 7.31
N TRP A 17 2.83 1.83 7.66
CA TRP A 17 2.69 0.64 8.48
C TRP A 17 1.82 -0.38 7.76
N ALA A 18 2.42 -1.51 7.40
CA ALA A 18 1.76 -2.59 6.70
C ALA A 18 2.34 -3.94 7.09
N GLY A 19 1.56 -5.00 6.95
CA GLY A 19 2.07 -6.36 6.84
C GLY A 19 2.31 -6.71 5.37
N GLU A 20 3.07 -7.78 5.13
CA GLU A 20 3.33 -8.30 3.78
C GLU A 20 2.11 -9.01 3.16
N PHE A 21 1.18 -9.46 3.98
CA PHE A 21 -0.10 -10.06 3.61
C PHE A 21 -1.12 -9.90 4.75
N GLY A 22 -2.38 -10.20 4.48
CA GLY A 22 -3.44 -10.29 5.47
C GLY A 22 -3.60 -11.70 6.05
N ARG A 23 -4.73 -11.92 6.73
CA ARG A 23 -5.12 -13.22 7.27
C ARG A 23 -6.50 -13.61 6.78
N LEU A 24 -6.67 -14.90 6.44
CA LEU A 24 -7.99 -15.42 6.04
C LEU A 24 -9.02 -15.21 7.17
N PRO A 25 -10.29 -14.93 6.82
CA PRO A 25 -11.36 -14.76 7.80
C PRO A 25 -11.75 -16.09 8.49
N VAL A 26 -11.23 -17.22 8.02
CA VAL A 26 -11.50 -18.55 8.52
C VAL A 26 -10.28 -19.15 9.21
N ALA A 27 -10.51 -19.94 10.27
CA ALA A 27 -9.46 -20.71 10.92
C ALA A 27 -9.40 -22.13 10.34
N GLN A 28 -8.22 -22.73 10.34
CA GLN A 28 -8.04 -24.13 9.96
C GLN A 28 -8.69 -25.05 11.00
N LYS A 29 -9.40 -26.06 10.52
CA LYS A 29 -10.03 -27.07 11.38
C LYS A 29 -9.00 -28.11 11.80
N GLY A 30 -8.81 -28.30 13.10
CA GLY A 30 -7.93 -29.35 13.66
C GLY A 30 -6.44 -28.96 13.60
N GLY A 31 -5.95 -28.31 14.64
CA GLY A 31 -4.57 -27.88 14.78
C GLY A 31 -4.40 -26.77 15.81
N LYS A 32 -3.26 -26.10 15.84
CA LYS A 32 -3.11 -24.89 16.66
C LYS A 32 -4.01 -23.78 16.12
N PRO A 33 -4.68 -23.00 17.01
CA PRO A 33 -5.52 -21.90 16.57
C PRO A 33 -4.72 -20.90 15.72
N GLY A 34 -5.28 -20.54 14.58
CA GLY A 34 -4.64 -19.57 13.68
C GLY A 34 -5.40 -19.43 12.39
N ARG A 35 -5.09 -18.37 11.65
CA ARG A 35 -5.62 -18.07 10.30
C ARG A 35 -4.47 -18.04 9.33
N ASP A 36 -4.66 -18.65 8.17
CA ASP A 36 -3.64 -18.70 7.13
C ASP A 36 -3.43 -17.33 6.48
N HIS A 37 -2.37 -17.21 5.69
CA HIS A 37 -2.01 -16.02 4.94
C HIS A 37 -3.07 -15.67 3.90
N ASN A 38 -3.39 -14.39 3.77
CA ASN A 38 -4.32 -13.88 2.76
C ASN A 38 -3.67 -12.76 1.94
N PRO A 39 -3.10 -13.05 0.77
CA PRO A 39 -2.51 -12.03 -0.10
C PRO A 39 -3.57 -11.20 -0.84
N HIS A 40 -4.85 -11.60 -0.80
CA HIS A 40 -5.92 -10.98 -1.58
C HIS A 40 -6.64 -9.84 -0.85
N CYS A 41 -6.38 -9.69 0.45
CA CYS A 41 -6.96 -8.62 1.25
C CYS A 41 -6.13 -8.34 2.50
N PHE A 42 -5.61 -7.13 2.61
CA PHE A 42 -4.94 -6.63 3.80
C PHE A 42 -4.97 -5.11 3.82
N THR A 43 -4.69 -4.54 4.97
CA THR A 43 -4.69 -3.09 5.18
C THR A 43 -3.28 -2.57 5.31
N ALA A 44 -3.00 -1.46 4.65
CA ALA A 44 -1.84 -0.62 4.89
C ALA A 44 -2.31 0.71 5.50
N TRP A 45 -1.52 1.24 6.43
CA TRP A 45 -1.77 2.54 7.04
C TRP A 45 -0.64 3.49 6.67
N LEU A 46 -1.00 4.74 6.31
CA LEU A 46 -0.06 5.77 5.90
C LEU A 46 -0.33 7.06 6.68
N ALA A 47 0.73 7.83 6.92
CA ALA A 47 0.61 9.19 7.49
C ALA A 47 1.76 10.08 7.01
N GLY A 48 1.51 11.38 6.97
CA GLY A 48 2.49 12.38 6.59
C GLY A 48 2.89 12.34 5.11
N GLY A 49 3.91 13.09 4.75
CA GLY A 49 4.51 13.07 3.42
C GLY A 49 3.53 13.28 2.26
N GLY A 50 2.51 14.14 2.42
CA GLY A 50 1.51 14.42 1.37
C GLY A 50 0.35 13.41 1.30
N VAL A 51 0.19 12.54 2.31
CA VAL A 51 -0.98 11.67 2.43
C VAL A 51 -2.11 12.40 3.15
N LYS A 52 -3.31 12.30 2.61
CA LYS A 52 -4.52 12.86 3.22
C LYS A 52 -4.90 12.09 4.48
N GLY A 53 -4.90 12.76 5.63
CA GLY A 53 -5.27 12.17 6.90
C GLY A 53 -6.78 11.95 7.05
N GLY A 54 -7.17 10.99 7.92
CA GLY A 54 -8.56 10.76 8.31
C GLY A 54 -9.44 10.12 7.25
N VAL A 55 -8.87 9.50 6.22
CA VAL A 55 -9.61 8.81 5.15
C VAL A 55 -9.36 7.31 5.18
N SER A 56 -10.35 6.54 4.74
CA SER A 56 -10.20 5.13 4.37
C SER A 56 -10.44 5.00 2.87
N TYR A 57 -9.66 4.17 2.20
CA TYR A 57 -9.76 3.93 0.77
C TYR A 57 -9.72 2.43 0.48
N GLY A 58 -10.69 1.95 -0.25
CA GLY A 58 -10.88 0.54 -0.54
C GLY A 58 -11.57 -0.24 0.59
N GLU A 59 -12.30 -1.28 0.20
CA GLU A 59 -13.02 -2.13 1.13
C GLU A 59 -12.86 -3.60 0.75
N SER A 60 -12.94 -4.48 1.76
CA SER A 60 -13.04 -5.92 1.55
C SER A 60 -14.45 -6.31 1.13
N ASP A 61 -14.61 -7.55 0.68
CA ASP A 61 -15.91 -8.20 0.61
C ASP A 61 -16.50 -8.41 2.03
N GLU A 62 -17.77 -8.80 2.08
CA GLU A 62 -18.55 -8.94 3.32
C GLU A 62 -17.90 -9.84 4.39
N VAL A 63 -17.03 -10.76 3.97
CA VAL A 63 -16.38 -11.71 4.87
C VAL A 63 -14.87 -11.42 5.06
N GLY A 64 -14.32 -10.38 4.41
CA GLY A 64 -12.90 -10.04 4.52
C GLY A 64 -11.97 -11.02 3.79
N HIS A 65 -12.47 -11.71 2.75
CA HIS A 65 -11.68 -12.69 2.02
C HIS A 65 -10.84 -12.06 0.90
N LYS A 66 -11.38 -11.08 0.20
CA LYS A 66 -10.71 -10.37 -0.90
C LYS A 66 -11.06 -8.88 -0.91
N ALA A 67 -10.19 -8.06 -1.47
CA ALA A 67 -10.51 -6.67 -1.77
C ALA A 67 -11.67 -6.63 -2.79
N ALA A 68 -12.68 -5.79 -2.57
CA ALA A 68 -13.90 -5.72 -3.36
C ALA A 68 -14.16 -4.34 -3.98
N VAL A 69 -14.04 -3.28 -3.21
CA VAL A 69 -14.27 -1.90 -3.65
C VAL A 69 -12.94 -1.16 -3.71
N ASP A 70 -12.76 -0.31 -4.70
CA ASP A 70 -11.55 0.52 -4.89
C ASP A 70 -10.25 -0.25 -4.64
N LYS A 71 -10.13 -1.38 -5.34
CA LYS A 71 -9.02 -2.32 -5.17
C LYS A 71 -7.69 -1.65 -5.48
N VAL A 72 -6.74 -1.82 -4.60
CA VAL A 72 -5.35 -1.37 -4.76
C VAL A 72 -4.47 -2.58 -5.00
N HIS A 73 -3.85 -2.64 -6.18
CA HIS A 73 -2.80 -3.61 -6.44
C HIS A 73 -1.48 -3.16 -5.80
N VAL A 74 -0.60 -4.10 -5.48
CA VAL A 74 0.72 -3.77 -4.90
C VAL A 74 1.52 -2.79 -5.77
N ASN A 75 1.39 -2.87 -7.10
CA ASN A 75 2.02 -1.93 -8.00
C ASN A 75 1.43 -0.51 -7.92
N ASP A 76 0.12 -0.37 -7.64
CA ASP A 76 -0.53 0.93 -7.41
C ASP A 76 -0.03 1.56 -6.10
N PHE A 77 0.12 0.74 -5.07
CA PHE A 77 0.69 1.15 -3.80
C PHE A 77 2.13 1.68 -3.96
N HIS A 78 2.98 0.93 -4.67
CA HIS A 78 4.36 1.38 -4.94
C HIS A 78 4.42 2.59 -5.87
N ALA A 79 3.55 2.69 -6.89
CA ALA A 79 3.44 3.88 -7.74
C ALA A 79 3.08 5.12 -6.91
N THR A 80 2.21 4.96 -5.92
CA THR A 80 1.80 6.04 -5.02
C THR A 80 2.94 6.46 -4.09
N ILE A 81 3.67 5.51 -3.51
CA ILE A 81 4.87 5.79 -2.70
C ILE A 81 5.90 6.57 -3.53
N LEU A 82 6.20 6.12 -4.74
CA LEU A 82 7.14 6.81 -5.62
C LEU A 82 6.68 8.23 -5.95
N HIS A 83 5.38 8.42 -6.21
CA HIS A 83 4.81 9.73 -6.46
C HIS A 83 4.97 10.66 -5.25
N LEU A 84 4.67 10.19 -4.03
CA LEU A 84 4.85 10.94 -2.78
C LEU A 84 6.32 11.30 -2.52
N LEU A 85 7.25 10.49 -2.99
CA LEU A 85 8.69 10.77 -2.97
C LEU A 85 9.17 11.68 -4.11
N GLY A 86 8.26 12.17 -4.96
CA GLY A 86 8.57 13.07 -6.07
C GLY A 86 9.05 12.37 -7.35
N PHE A 87 8.92 11.04 -7.43
CA PHE A 87 9.31 10.30 -8.63
C PHE A 87 8.12 10.03 -9.55
N ASP A 88 8.35 10.16 -10.84
CA ASP A 88 7.46 9.59 -11.85
C ASP A 88 7.82 8.10 -12.06
N HIS A 89 6.98 7.22 -11.57
CA HIS A 89 7.21 5.77 -11.65
C HIS A 89 7.24 5.22 -13.08
N LEU A 90 6.70 5.97 -14.07
CA LEU A 90 6.74 5.57 -15.48
C LEU A 90 8.11 5.89 -16.10
N ARG A 91 8.80 6.89 -15.58
CA ARG A 91 10.12 7.35 -16.08
C ARG A 91 11.27 6.79 -15.26
N LEU A 92 11.02 6.35 -14.03
CA LEU A 92 12.03 5.73 -13.19
C LEU A 92 12.29 4.30 -13.67
N THR A 93 13.30 4.14 -14.51
CA THR A 93 13.64 2.86 -15.14
C THR A 93 15.04 2.40 -14.80
N TYR A 94 15.24 1.10 -14.81
CA TYR A 94 16.54 0.43 -14.73
C TYR A 94 16.74 -0.43 -15.98
N ARG A 95 17.83 -0.16 -16.70
CA ARG A 95 18.15 -0.90 -17.94
C ARG A 95 18.89 -2.19 -17.63
N TYR A 96 18.32 -3.31 -18.04
CA TYR A 96 18.91 -4.64 -17.88
C TYR A 96 18.57 -5.51 -19.10
N GLY A 97 19.56 -6.25 -19.62
CA GLY A 97 19.33 -7.17 -20.75
C GLY A 97 18.74 -6.51 -22.01
N GLY A 98 19.01 -5.23 -22.25
CA GLY A 98 18.48 -4.47 -23.41
C GLY A 98 17.05 -3.93 -23.22
N ARG A 99 16.41 -4.16 -22.08
CA ARG A 99 15.06 -3.67 -21.74
C ARG A 99 15.15 -2.68 -20.56
N ASP A 100 14.28 -1.68 -20.57
CA ASP A 100 14.08 -0.76 -19.46
C ASP A 100 12.95 -1.30 -18.55
N PHE A 101 13.29 -1.60 -17.28
CA PHE A 101 12.36 -2.09 -16.28
C PHE A 101 11.96 -0.96 -15.34
N ARG A 102 10.67 -0.89 -15.01
CA ARG A 102 10.14 -0.03 -13.95
C ARG A 102 9.96 -0.84 -12.66
N LEU A 103 10.01 -0.19 -11.51
CA LEU A 103 9.68 -0.82 -10.22
C LEU A 103 8.24 -1.33 -10.17
N THR A 104 7.34 -0.70 -10.92
CA THR A 104 5.93 -1.08 -11.04
C THR A 104 5.64 -1.99 -12.24
N ASP A 105 6.67 -2.50 -12.89
CA ASP A 105 6.61 -3.28 -14.13
C ASP A 105 5.75 -2.57 -15.21
N VAL A 106 4.76 -3.26 -15.77
CA VAL A 106 3.85 -2.71 -16.79
C VAL A 106 2.57 -2.10 -16.21
N ALA A 107 2.41 -2.16 -14.89
CA ALA A 107 1.22 -1.72 -14.15
C ALA A 107 1.52 -0.51 -13.25
N GLY A 108 0.64 -0.25 -12.30
CA GLY A 108 0.76 0.80 -11.30
C GLY A 108 0.00 2.07 -11.68
N LYS A 109 -0.92 2.45 -10.82
CA LYS A 109 -1.64 3.74 -10.88
C LYS A 109 -1.49 4.43 -9.54
N VAL A 110 -1.20 5.73 -9.57
CA VAL A 110 -1.20 6.55 -8.35
C VAL A 110 -2.63 6.62 -7.79
N ILE A 111 -2.77 6.36 -6.50
CA ILE A 111 -4.05 6.37 -5.78
C ILE A 111 -4.37 7.82 -5.42
N ALA A 112 -4.84 8.60 -6.38
CA ALA A 112 -5.10 10.03 -6.22
C ALA A 112 -6.04 10.39 -5.04
N PRO A 113 -7.09 9.60 -4.71
CA PRO A 113 -8.01 9.94 -3.61
C PRO A 113 -7.37 10.02 -2.22
N ILE A 114 -6.19 9.43 -2.01
CA ILE A 114 -5.48 9.47 -0.72
C ILE A 114 -4.39 10.56 -0.67
N LEU A 115 -4.21 11.33 -1.71
CA LEU A 115 -3.26 12.45 -1.74
C LEU A 115 -3.88 13.72 -1.15
N ALA A 116 -3.07 14.50 -0.41
CA ALA A 116 -3.47 15.78 0.21
C ALA A 116 -3.55 16.91 -0.82
#